data_85df5584f01612a302835ba9db9668ce
#
_entry.id   85df5584f01612a302835ba9db9668ce
#
_cell.length_a   1.000
_cell.length_b   1.000
_cell.length_c   1.000
_cell.angle_alpha   90.00
_cell.angle_beta   90.00
_cell.angle_gamma   90.00
#
_symmetry.space_group_name_H-M   'P 1'
#
loop_
_entity.id
_entity.type
_entity.pdbx_description
1 polymer ?
#
loop_
_entity_poly.entity_id
_entity_poly.type
_entity_poly.pdbx_seq_one_letter_code
_entity_poly.pdbx_strand_id
1 'polypeptide(L)'
;MQLASVLFPLALWCVGNWGLTTLFDGKGRLSQIYMATCYGMAPYPLIQFPLIVFSNFVTVDEAEFYSFLSAASLVYAIVLIIAAMMQIHEYKISKTILFTVATIFAMLVMVFILLLFFSMISQGIAYFVSLAKEIMFRM
;
A
#
# COMPACT_ATOMS: atom_id res chain seq x y z
N MET A 1 -5.93 -14.91 3.62
CA MET A 1 -6.28 -13.47 3.74
C MET A 1 -5.08 -12.53 3.96
N GLN A 2 -4.00 -12.97 4.60
CA GLN A 2 -2.80 -12.12 4.86
C GLN A 2 -2.07 -11.64 3.59
N LEU A 3 -2.02 -12.43 2.52
CA LEU A 3 -1.40 -11.99 1.25
C LEU A 3 -2.13 -10.81 0.60
N ALA A 4 -3.45 -10.81 0.65
CA ALA A 4 -4.24 -9.72 0.08
C ALA A 4 -4.06 -8.39 0.85
N SER A 5 -3.86 -8.45 2.18
CA SER A 5 -3.64 -7.26 2.99
C SER A 5 -2.29 -6.57 2.72
N VAL A 6 -1.33 -7.29 2.14
CA VAL A 6 -0.03 -6.73 1.71
C VAL A 6 -0.07 -6.33 0.24
N LEU A 7 -0.63 -7.17 -0.62
CA LEU A 7 -0.64 -6.93 -2.07
C LEU A 7 -1.53 -5.75 -2.46
N PHE A 8 -2.67 -5.56 -1.78
CA PHE A 8 -3.61 -4.49 -2.10
C PHE A 8 -3.03 -3.09 -1.86
N PRO A 9 -2.46 -2.76 -0.68
CA PRO A 9 -1.79 -1.47 -0.48
C PRO A 9 -0.61 -1.25 -1.41
N LEU A 10 0.16 -2.31 -1.70
CA LEU A 10 1.29 -2.23 -2.62
C LEU A 10 0.85 -1.92 -4.06
N ALA A 11 -0.23 -2.54 -4.52
CA ALA A 11 -0.81 -2.24 -5.82
C ALA A 11 -1.34 -0.80 -5.88
N LEU A 12 -2.06 -0.34 -4.85
CA LEU A 12 -2.53 1.04 -4.74
C LEU A 12 -1.37 2.04 -4.75
N TRP A 13 -0.29 1.75 -4.04
CA TRP A 13 0.92 2.56 -4.04
C TRP A 13 1.52 2.66 -5.45
N CYS A 14 1.72 1.54 -6.13
CA CYS A 14 2.32 1.52 -7.47
C CYS A 14 1.45 2.26 -8.49
N VAL A 15 0.15 2.03 -8.49
CA VAL A 15 -0.80 2.68 -9.40
C VAL A 15 -0.92 4.17 -9.09
N GLY A 16 -1.04 4.54 -7.81
CA GLY A 16 -1.13 5.93 -7.38
C GLY A 16 0.13 6.73 -7.69
N ASN A 17 1.29 6.15 -7.42
CA ASN A 17 2.57 6.76 -7.74
C ASN A 17 2.75 6.95 -9.25
N TRP A 18 2.48 5.89 -10.03
CA TRP A 18 2.56 5.95 -11.49
C TRP A 18 1.59 6.96 -12.09
N GLY A 19 0.32 6.95 -11.66
CA GLY A 19 -0.69 7.89 -12.16
C GLY A 19 -0.32 9.34 -11.86
N LEU A 20 0.10 9.63 -10.62
CA LEU A 20 0.49 10.97 -10.21
C LEU A 20 1.75 11.44 -10.95
N THR A 21 2.79 10.61 -10.99
CA THR A 21 4.08 10.99 -11.60
C THR A 21 3.98 11.12 -13.12
N THR A 22 3.11 10.36 -13.78
CA THR A 22 2.83 10.50 -15.21
C THR A 22 2.24 11.88 -15.56
N LEU A 23 1.46 12.47 -14.65
CA LEU A 23 0.91 13.82 -14.84
C LEU A 23 1.96 14.94 -14.64
N PHE A 24 3.08 14.65 -13.99
CA PHE A 24 4.09 15.63 -13.59
C PHE A 24 5.50 15.30 -14.10
N ASP A 25 5.59 14.82 -15.34
CA ASP A 25 6.86 14.51 -16.04
C ASP A 25 7.75 13.48 -15.33
N GLY A 26 7.16 12.54 -14.61
CA GLY A 26 7.88 11.40 -14.05
C GLY A 26 8.26 10.40 -15.12
N LYS A 27 9.52 9.95 -15.13
CA LYS A 27 10.07 9.05 -16.15
C LYS A 27 9.78 7.57 -15.86
N GLY A 28 9.35 7.23 -14.63
CA GLY A 28 9.18 5.86 -14.16
C GLY A 28 8.00 5.15 -14.84
N ARG A 29 8.27 3.95 -15.36
CA ARG A 29 7.23 3.03 -15.83
C ARG A 29 6.64 2.26 -14.64
N LEU A 30 5.37 1.85 -14.74
CA LEU A 30 4.69 1.09 -13.67
C LEU A 30 5.51 -0.13 -13.21
N SER A 31 6.11 -0.87 -14.14
CA SER A 31 6.95 -2.03 -13.83
C SER A 31 8.22 -1.66 -13.04
N GLN A 32 8.82 -0.52 -13.34
CA GLN A 32 10.01 -0.02 -12.62
C GLN A 32 9.63 0.41 -11.20
N ILE A 33 8.51 1.12 -11.04
CA ILE A 33 7.98 1.53 -9.73
C ILE A 33 7.67 0.30 -8.87
N TYR A 34 7.05 -0.73 -9.45
CA TYR A 34 6.77 -1.98 -8.76
C TYR A 34 8.06 -2.68 -8.31
N MET A 35 9.01 -2.88 -9.22
CA MET A 35 10.30 -3.50 -8.90
C MET A 35 11.04 -2.73 -7.81
N ALA A 36 11.12 -1.41 -7.93
CA ALA A 36 11.81 -0.57 -6.95
C ALA A 36 11.13 -0.61 -5.58
N THR A 37 9.80 -0.63 -5.53
CA THR A 37 9.08 -0.77 -4.27
C THR A 37 9.34 -2.13 -3.63
N CYS A 38 9.34 -3.22 -4.41
CA CYS A 38 9.66 -4.56 -3.91
C CYS A 38 11.10 -4.63 -3.37
N TYR A 39 12.07 -4.07 -4.10
CA TYR A 39 13.46 -4.03 -3.63
C TYR A 39 13.64 -3.13 -2.39
N GLY A 40 12.97 -1.98 -2.35
CA GLY A 40 13.00 -1.09 -1.19
C GLY A 40 12.36 -1.72 0.06
N MET A 41 11.34 -2.57 -0.11
CA MET A 41 10.72 -3.31 0.99
C MET A 41 11.47 -4.56 1.40
N ALA A 42 12.36 -5.12 0.57
CA ALA A 42 13.05 -6.39 0.84
C ALA A 42 13.80 -6.45 2.19
N PRO A 43 14.48 -5.39 2.67
CA PRO A 43 15.15 -5.43 3.97
C PRO A 43 14.20 -5.61 5.16
N TYR A 44 12.96 -5.14 5.04
CA TYR A 44 11.98 -5.26 6.12
C TYR A 44 11.71 -6.74 6.51
N PRO A 45 11.25 -7.62 5.61
CA PRO A 45 11.06 -9.03 5.96
C PRO A 45 12.37 -9.74 6.30
N LEU A 46 13.51 -9.35 5.71
CA LEU A 46 14.82 -9.94 6.04
C LEU A 46 15.24 -9.66 7.48
N ILE A 47 14.92 -8.49 8.02
CA ILE A 47 15.20 -8.15 9.42
C ILE A 47 14.12 -8.73 10.34
N GLN A 48 12.85 -8.72 9.92
CA GLN A 48 11.75 -9.23 10.72
C GLN A 48 11.82 -10.74 10.91
N PHE A 49 12.30 -11.50 9.93
CA PHE A 49 12.39 -12.96 10.05
C PHE A 49 13.28 -13.41 11.23
N PRO A 50 14.55 -12.99 11.37
CA PRO A 50 15.34 -13.29 12.57
C PRO A 50 14.75 -12.69 13.83
N LEU A 51 14.12 -11.50 13.79
CA LEU A 51 13.48 -10.91 14.95
C LEU A 51 12.34 -11.78 15.50
N ILE A 52 11.51 -12.38 14.63
CA ILE A 52 10.44 -13.29 15.02
C ILE A 52 11.03 -14.54 15.69
N VAL A 53 12.15 -15.06 15.21
CA VAL A 53 12.83 -16.18 15.87
C VAL A 53 13.36 -15.76 17.24
N PHE A 54 13.99 -14.61 17.35
CA PHE A 54 14.48 -14.05 18.61
C PHE A 54 13.34 -13.77 19.60
N SER A 55 12.16 -13.39 19.16
CA SER A 55 11.02 -13.10 20.04
C SER A 55 10.61 -14.28 20.92
N ASN A 56 10.94 -15.52 20.53
CA ASN A 56 10.69 -16.71 21.35
C ASN A 56 11.66 -16.86 22.54
N PHE A 57 12.76 -16.12 22.54
CA PHE A 57 13.81 -16.17 23.57
C PHE A 57 13.86 -14.90 24.43
N VAL A 58 13.17 -13.84 23.98
CA VAL A 58 13.19 -12.51 24.62
C VAL A 58 12.24 -12.50 25.81
N THR A 59 12.72 -12.02 26.96
CA THR A 59 11.91 -11.77 28.15
C THR A 59 11.11 -10.47 28.02
N VAL A 60 10.13 -10.28 28.91
CA VAL A 60 9.25 -9.08 28.89
C VAL A 60 10.06 -7.79 29.03
N ASP A 61 11.17 -7.83 29.78
CA ASP A 61 12.04 -6.67 30.00
C ASP A 61 12.84 -6.26 28.76
N GLU A 62 13.01 -7.18 27.80
CA GLU A 62 13.73 -6.95 26.54
C GLU A 62 12.79 -6.62 25.36
N ALA A 63 11.47 -6.60 25.59
CA ALA A 63 10.47 -6.34 24.56
C ALA A 63 10.62 -4.94 23.92
N GLU A 64 11.17 -3.96 24.67
CA GLU A 64 11.46 -2.62 24.16
C GLU A 64 12.54 -2.64 23.07
N PHE A 65 13.57 -3.46 23.24
CA PHE A 65 14.64 -3.63 22.24
C PHE A 65 14.11 -4.27 20.95
N TYR A 66 13.23 -5.28 21.09
CA TYR A 66 12.55 -5.89 19.94
C TYR A 66 11.71 -4.85 19.18
N SER A 67 10.92 -4.06 19.89
CA SER A 67 10.08 -3.00 19.33
C SER A 67 10.92 -1.94 18.60
N PHE A 68 12.02 -1.51 19.21
CA PHE A 68 12.95 -0.56 18.60
C PHE A 68 13.55 -1.10 17.30
N LEU A 69 14.01 -2.35 17.28
CA LEU A 69 14.62 -2.96 16.10
C LEU A 69 13.60 -3.16 14.96
N SER A 70 12.37 -3.53 15.32
CA SER A 70 11.24 -3.63 14.38
C SER A 70 10.90 -2.27 13.76
N ALA A 71 10.80 -1.22 14.57
CA ALA A 71 10.57 0.13 14.08
C ALA A 71 11.72 0.64 13.19
N ALA A 72 12.96 0.38 13.58
CA ALA A 72 14.14 0.75 12.79
C ALA A 72 14.15 0.08 11.41
N SER A 73 13.75 -1.19 11.33
CA SER A 73 13.65 -1.91 10.05
C SER A 73 12.60 -1.31 9.12
N LEU A 74 11.47 -0.85 9.67
CA LEU A 74 10.42 -0.18 8.91
C LEU A 74 10.90 1.18 8.38
N VAL A 75 11.53 2.00 9.23
CA VAL A 75 12.09 3.29 8.84
C VAL A 75 13.14 3.12 7.73
N TYR A 76 13.99 2.11 7.85
CA TYR A 76 14.99 1.81 6.84
C TYR A 76 14.36 1.44 5.48
N ALA A 77 13.32 0.61 5.48
CA ALA A 77 12.58 0.28 4.25
C ALA A 77 11.92 1.52 3.61
N ILE A 78 11.33 2.40 4.41
CA ILE A 78 10.73 3.66 3.91
C ILE A 78 11.78 4.53 3.25
N VAL A 79 12.96 4.70 3.87
CA VAL A 79 14.08 5.48 3.31
C VAL A 79 14.52 4.90 1.96
N LEU A 80 14.62 3.57 1.85
CA LEU A 80 14.99 2.91 0.61
C LEU A 80 13.94 3.07 -0.50
N ILE A 81 12.65 3.02 -0.16
CA ILE A 81 11.58 3.27 -1.14
C ILE A 81 11.68 4.71 -1.66
N ILE A 82 11.88 5.69 -0.79
CA ILE A 82 12.05 7.10 -1.19
C ILE A 82 13.28 7.25 -2.10
N ALA A 83 14.41 6.65 -1.74
CA ALA A 83 15.62 6.68 -2.55
C ALA A 83 15.42 6.02 -3.92
N ALA A 84 14.71 4.90 -3.97
CA ALA A 84 14.37 4.21 -5.21
C ALA A 84 13.47 5.06 -6.12
N MET A 85 12.47 5.75 -5.55
CA MET A 85 11.61 6.67 -6.30
C MET A 85 12.38 7.87 -6.85
N MET A 86 13.36 8.40 -6.09
CA MET A 86 14.27 9.46 -6.58
C MET A 86 15.00 9.02 -7.83
N GLN A 87 15.55 7.82 -7.82
CA GLN A 87 16.33 7.28 -8.93
C GLN A 87 15.50 7.05 -10.19
N ILE A 88 14.30 6.45 -10.03
CA ILE A 88 13.44 6.09 -11.15
C ILE A 88 12.86 7.31 -11.85
N HIS A 89 12.43 8.31 -11.06
CA HIS A 89 11.82 9.51 -11.61
C HIS A 89 12.82 10.63 -11.90
N GLU A 90 14.11 10.43 -11.53
CA GLU A 90 15.17 11.45 -11.62
C GLU A 90 14.81 12.76 -10.90
N TYR A 91 14.10 12.64 -9.78
CA TYR A 91 13.66 13.79 -9.01
C TYR A 91 14.72 14.19 -7.95
N LYS A 92 14.73 15.50 -7.62
CA LYS A 92 15.43 15.99 -6.42
C LYS A 92 14.70 15.52 -5.17
N ILE A 93 15.40 15.38 -4.04
CA ILE A 93 14.85 14.89 -2.78
C ILE A 93 13.57 15.62 -2.34
N SER A 94 13.54 16.95 -2.42
CA SER A 94 12.36 17.75 -2.06
C SER A 94 11.14 17.43 -2.94
N LYS A 95 11.36 17.23 -4.25
CA LYS A 95 10.30 16.86 -5.18
C LYS A 95 9.80 15.43 -4.89
N THR A 96 10.70 14.50 -4.58
CA THR A 96 10.34 13.12 -4.24
C THR A 96 9.49 13.05 -2.98
N ILE A 97 9.86 13.76 -1.92
CA ILE A 97 9.08 13.81 -0.68
C ILE A 97 7.67 14.36 -0.95
N LEU A 98 7.58 15.46 -1.70
CA LEU A 98 6.29 16.05 -2.07
C LEU A 98 5.41 15.04 -2.82
N PHE A 99 5.97 14.35 -3.83
CA PHE A 99 5.24 13.33 -4.60
C PHE A 99 4.90 12.09 -3.79
N THR A 100 5.74 11.71 -2.83
CA THR A 100 5.43 10.61 -1.88
C THR A 100 4.19 10.96 -1.05
N VAL A 101 4.13 12.16 -0.48
CA VAL A 101 2.95 12.62 0.27
C VAL A 101 1.72 12.71 -0.63
N ALA A 102 1.87 13.26 -1.84
CA ALA A 102 0.79 13.34 -2.81
C ALA A 102 0.29 11.94 -3.25
N THR A 103 1.20 10.95 -3.35
CA THR A 103 0.83 9.55 -3.64
C THR A 103 -0.02 8.95 -2.53
N ILE A 104 0.31 9.20 -1.26
CA ILE A 104 -0.50 8.75 -0.12
C ILE A 104 -1.91 9.35 -0.20
N PHE A 105 -2.00 10.65 -0.51
CA PHE A 105 -3.30 11.29 -0.71
C PHE A 105 -4.08 10.69 -1.89
N ALA A 106 -3.42 10.43 -3.01
CA ALA A 106 -4.03 9.76 -4.17
C ALA A 106 -4.53 8.35 -3.82
N MET A 107 -3.80 7.60 -2.99
CA MET A 107 -4.26 6.29 -2.49
C MET A 107 -5.56 6.41 -1.67
N LEU A 108 -5.67 7.40 -0.78
CA LEU A 108 -6.89 7.64 -0.01
C LEU A 108 -8.08 7.95 -0.93
N VAL A 109 -7.88 8.78 -1.94
CA VAL A 109 -8.92 9.09 -2.94
C VAL A 109 -9.34 7.84 -3.72
N MET A 110 -8.38 7.01 -4.15
CA MET A 110 -8.68 5.75 -4.84
C MET A 110 -9.49 4.79 -3.97
N VAL A 111 -9.11 4.63 -2.70
CA VAL A 111 -9.87 3.78 -1.75
C VAL A 111 -11.28 4.32 -1.58
N PHE A 112 -11.44 5.63 -1.44
CA PHE A 112 -12.76 6.27 -1.32
C PHE A 112 -13.65 5.99 -2.55
N ILE A 113 -13.09 6.15 -3.76
CA ILE A 113 -13.81 5.85 -5.00
C ILE A 113 -14.20 4.37 -5.08
N LEU A 114 -13.30 3.46 -4.70
CA LEU A 114 -13.60 2.03 -4.66
C LEU A 114 -14.74 1.70 -3.69
N LEU A 115 -14.76 2.31 -2.51
CA LEU A 115 -15.84 2.12 -1.53
C LEU A 115 -17.17 2.63 -2.06
N LEU A 116 -17.20 3.79 -2.72
CA LEU A 116 -18.41 4.32 -3.37
C LEU A 116 -18.91 3.37 -4.46
N PHE A 117 -18.00 2.86 -5.28
CA PHE A 117 -18.34 1.93 -6.36
C PHE A 117 -18.94 0.62 -5.83
N PHE A 118 -18.32 0.02 -4.80
CA PHE A 118 -18.87 -1.17 -4.14
C PHE A 118 -20.22 -0.91 -3.48
N SER A 119 -20.38 0.25 -2.84
CA SER A 119 -21.67 0.66 -2.26
C SER A 119 -22.76 0.76 -3.32
N MET A 120 -22.46 1.35 -4.46
CA MET A 120 -23.42 1.47 -5.57
C MET A 120 -23.81 0.10 -6.15
N ILE A 121 -22.85 -0.81 -6.33
CA ILE A 121 -23.11 -2.19 -6.77
C ILE A 121 -24.00 -2.91 -5.76
N SER A 122 -23.70 -2.82 -4.48
CA SER A 122 -24.48 -3.46 -3.40
C SER A 122 -25.92 -2.97 -3.39
N GLN A 123 -26.15 -1.67 -3.54
CA GLN A 123 -27.49 -1.08 -3.61
C GLN A 123 -28.25 -1.55 -4.87
N GLY A 124 -27.55 -1.63 -6.02
CA GLY A 124 -28.11 -2.14 -7.25
C GLY A 124 -28.60 -3.59 -7.11
N ILE A 125 -27.75 -4.46 -6.54
CA ILE A 125 -28.11 -5.86 -6.28
C ILE A 125 -29.30 -5.97 -5.32
N ALA A 126 -29.31 -5.18 -4.23
CA ALA A 126 -30.42 -5.17 -3.27
C ALA A 126 -31.74 -4.75 -3.93
N TYR A 127 -31.69 -3.76 -4.83
CA TYR A 127 -32.86 -3.33 -5.60
C TYR A 127 -33.42 -4.46 -6.49
N PHE A 128 -32.58 -5.15 -7.25
CA PHE A 128 -32.97 -6.27 -8.09
C PHE A 128 -33.57 -7.42 -7.27
N VAL A 129 -32.99 -7.75 -6.13
CA VAL A 129 -33.51 -8.78 -5.22
C VAL A 129 -34.85 -8.39 -4.66
N SER A 130 -35.06 -7.13 -4.27
CA SER A 130 -36.37 -6.61 -3.82
C SER A 130 -37.42 -6.72 -4.90
N LEU A 131 -37.09 -6.33 -6.12
CA LEU A 131 -38.00 -6.36 -7.26
C LEU A 131 -38.39 -7.80 -7.62
N ALA A 132 -37.45 -8.73 -7.60
CA ALA A 132 -37.72 -10.15 -7.82
C ALA A 132 -38.66 -10.73 -6.76
N LYS A 133 -38.45 -10.38 -5.48
CA LYS A 133 -39.32 -10.78 -4.39
C LYS A 133 -40.76 -10.23 -4.57
N GLU A 134 -40.91 -8.97 -4.94
CA GLU A 134 -42.21 -8.36 -5.14
C GLU A 134 -42.99 -9.03 -6.28
N ILE A 135 -42.30 -9.38 -7.38
CA ILE A 135 -42.96 -10.12 -8.49
C ILE A 135 -43.41 -11.51 -8.03
N MET A 136 -42.55 -12.23 -7.25
CA MET A 136 -42.92 -13.56 -6.71
C MET A 136 -44.10 -13.52 -5.74
N PHE A 137 -44.27 -12.44 -4.98
CA PHE A 137 -45.41 -12.31 -4.06
C PHE A 137 -46.73 -11.91 -4.76
N ARG A 138 -46.67 -11.41 -5.99
CA ARG A 138 -47.86 -11.02 -6.78
C ARG A 138 -48.37 -12.13 -7.72
N MET A 139 -47.60 -13.20 -7.89
CA MET A 139 -47.98 -14.41 -8.59
C MET A 139 -48.62 -15.46 -7.64
#